data_dec4b4197ed38d32c3bb9f4caf720ac7
#
_entry.id   dec4b4197ed38d32c3bb9f4caf720ac7
#
_cell.length_a   1.000
_cell.length_b   1.000
_cell.length_c   1.000
_cell.angle_alpha   90.00
_cell.angle_beta   90.00
_cell.angle_gamma   90.00
#
_symmetry.space_group_name_H-M   'P 1'
#
loop_
_entity.id
_entity.type
_entity.pdbx_description
1 polymer ?
#
loop_
_entity_poly.entity_id
_entity_poly.type
_entity_poly.pdbx_seq_one_letter_code
_entity_poly.pdbx_strand_id
1 'polypeptide(L)'
;MAEDGVKKATYDFADLPVAEKLQRELAEVFAANAGPDGVWKSTASSREAWLILLYFSRFLAAQDPVPAALSEVSSTAWAAWRISRTPNSTGRRQIRKVAQLLREHPQVPEETRQLMTKRVSRDVAKETAYSDADFDKIKKFATRKFRTALHRIRDNQRYLQRWRDGEFTEGSDDWLAGEALDQLSRTGETPHYIGTDNRRRPVQRYTRALDGASGPLTWRRLFLTSEEACALIVLFIATYGWNASPVETMKVPDATPDAGNDKQTIYRVELHKKRRTAKTQYETRNLTDWGANSPGRLIAEAIEATEPARQVLARAGQPADRLIIWHLARKSPDAVDPAELFDTGLRNNILRSWPEELAGLKVNLRRLRKTVVIAHQRTPTQHTRDTHDGVYLLPDPRTHAEAAPVISAGIGEAIDVAQSAFQARVSRAETVAGDDTPTASCSDYRNSPFGEAGSPCRASFLMCTACPNAVVTPRHLPRLAYLYEVLGELKAVLDAAVWDQDWRAPYLRLSGLRAAPDFTDTEWKDALGDVTAEEKAMIDQLLRKGYDV
;
A
#
# COMPACT_ATOMS: atom_id res chain seq x y z
N MET A 1 30.17 -8.86 -8.69
CA MET A 1 29.26 -9.30 -9.77
C MET A 1 27.86 -9.32 -9.19
N ALA A 2 26.84 -8.91 -9.94
CA ALA A 2 25.47 -9.03 -9.41
C ALA A 2 25.07 -10.52 -9.30
N GLU A 3 24.09 -10.80 -8.43
CA GLU A 3 23.61 -12.17 -8.18
C GLU A 3 23.07 -12.88 -9.45
N ASP A 4 22.66 -12.08 -10.48
CA ASP A 4 22.24 -12.58 -11.80
C ASP A 4 23.40 -12.95 -12.73
N GLY A 5 24.66 -12.68 -12.33
CA GLY A 5 25.86 -12.97 -13.10
C GLY A 5 26.05 -12.14 -14.38
N VAL A 6 25.05 -11.38 -14.79
CA VAL A 6 25.00 -10.67 -16.09
C VAL A 6 25.53 -9.25 -15.99
N LYS A 7 25.16 -8.51 -14.93
CA LYS A 7 25.56 -7.11 -14.78
C LYS A 7 26.83 -6.98 -13.94
N LYS A 8 27.88 -6.40 -14.54
CA LYS A 8 29.13 -6.06 -13.88
C LYS A 8 29.22 -4.54 -13.70
N ALA A 9 29.80 -4.08 -12.60
CA ALA A 9 30.15 -2.70 -12.39
C ALA A 9 31.55 -2.62 -11.76
N THR A 10 32.37 -1.70 -12.25
CA THR A 10 33.72 -1.43 -11.74
C THR A 10 33.72 -0.04 -11.11
N TYR A 11 34.38 0.10 -9.98
CA TYR A 11 34.51 1.34 -9.23
C TYR A 11 36.00 1.59 -8.95
N ASP A 12 36.52 2.72 -9.38
CA ASP A 12 37.88 3.11 -9.09
C ASP A 12 37.91 4.04 -7.89
N PHE A 13 38.50 3.58 -6.78
CA PHE A 13 38.58 4.36 -5.56
C PHE A 13 39.66 5.43 -5.62
N ALA A 14 40.59 5.37 -6.57
CA ALA A 14 41.53 6.45 -6.83
C ALA A 14 40.86 7.74 -7.34
N ASP A 15 39.64 7.63 -7.91
CA ASP A 15 38.83 8.79 -8.33
C ASP A 15 38.23 9.57 -7.14
N LEU A 16 38.29 9.05 -5.91
CA LEU A 16 37.80 9.78 -4.75
C LEU A 16 38.78 10.90 -4.35
N PRO A 17 38.29 12.14 -4.15
CA PRO A 17 39.16 13.31 -3.87
C PRO A 17 39.60 13.36 -2.41
N VAL A 18 40.17 12.29 -1.90
CA VAL A 18 40.68 12.15 -0.52
C VAL A 18 42.03 11.45 -0.52
N ALA A 19 42.75 11.46 0.60
CA ALA A 19 44.04 10.81 0.72
C ALA A 19 43.99 9.31 0.42
N GLU A 20 45.09 8.79 -0.15
CA GLU A 20 45.19 7.38 -0.60
C GLU A 20 44.83 6.37 0.52
N LYS A 21 45.26 6.66 1.76
CA LYS A 21 44.89 5.81 2.91
C LYS A 21 43.38 5.74 3.11
N LEU A 22 42.70 6.88 3.07
CA LEU A 22 41.24 6.94 3.21
C LEU A 22 40.53 6.29 2.01
N GLN A 23 41.08 6.41 0.79
CA GLN A 23 40.56 5.68 -0.38
C GLN A 23 40.57 4.18 -0.17
N ARG A 24 41.67 3.61 0.36
CA ARG A 24 41.81 2.17 0.65
C ARG A 24 40.83 1.72 1.73
N GLU A 25 40.72 2.46 2.83
CA GLU A 25 39.80 2.15 3.93
C GLU A 25 38.33 2.17 3.45
N LEU A 26 37.94 3.14 2.60
CA LEU A 26 36.60 3.18 1.99
C LEU A 26 36.39 2.02 1.00
N ALA A 27 37.42 1.60 0.26
CA ALA A 27 37.37 0.45 -0.64
C ALA A 27 37.13 -0.85 0.13
N GLU A 28 37.78 -1.04 1.28
CA GLU A 28 37.60 -2.21 2.15
C GLU A 28 36.16 -2.31 2.66
N VAL A 29 35.61 -1.20 3.19
CA VAL A 29 34.21 -1.12 3.64
C VAL A 29 33.24 -1.42 2.50
N PHE A 30 33.50 -0.88 1.32
CA PHE A 30 32.68 -1.10 0.13
C PHE A 30 32.74 -2.55 -0.32
N ALA A 31 33.94 -3.14 -0.37
CA ALA A 31 34.16 -4.52 -0.78
C ALA A 31 33.47 -5.52 0.17
N ALA A 32 33.51 -5.28 1.47
CA ALA A 32 32.80 -6.09 2.46
C ALA A 32 31.27 -6.14 2.20
N ASN A 33 30.68 -5.03 1.75
CA ASN A 33 29.26 -4.98 1.43
C ASN A 33 28.90 -5.51 0.04
N ALA A 34 29.84 -5.48 -0.91
CA ALA A 34 29.66 -5.93 -2.29
C ALA A 34 30.11 -7.39 -2.54
N GLY A 35 30.84 -7.98 -1.60
CA GLY A 35 31.35 -9.36 -1.65
C GLY A 35 30.25 -10.43 -1.60
N PRO A 36 30.61 -11.71 -1.69
CA PRO A 36 29.65 -12.83 -1.65
C PRO A 36 28.76 -12.82 -0.41
N ASP A 37 29.33 -12.52 0.74
CA ASP A 37 28.63 -12.45 2.03
C ASP A 37 28.03 -11.07 2.31
N GLY A 38 28.25 -10.12 1.39
CA GLY A 38 27.81 -8.74 1.52
C GLY A 38 26.29 -8.57 1.36
N VAL A 39 25.81 -7.44 1.83
CA VAL A 39 24.35 -7.13 1.81
C VAL A 39 23.86 -6.63 0.43
N TRP A 40 24.75 -6.28 -0.51
CA TRP A 40 24.34 -5.77 -1.82
C TRP A 40 24.30 -6.89 -2.85
N LYS A 41 23.08 -7.23 -3.26
CA LYS A 41 22.84 -8.32 -4.23
C LYS A 41 22.66 -7.80 -5.68
N SER A 42 22.76 -6.49 -5.91
CA SER A 42 22.57 -5.89 -7.25
C SER A 42 23.54 -4.74 -7.53
N THR A 43 23.92 -4.58 -8.79
CA THR A 43 24.75 -3.44 -9.26
C THR A 43 24.09 -2.07 -8.99
N ALA A 44 22.75 -2.01 -8.90
CA ALA A 44 22.05 -0.79 -8.53
C ALA A 44 22.35 -0.37 -7.07
N SER A 45 22.46 -1.33 -6.15
CA SER A 45 22.77 -1.05 -4.74
C SER A 45 24.22 -0.58 -4.56
N SER A 46 25.17 -1.22 -5.24
CA SER A 46 26.58 -0.81 -5.19
C SER A 46 26.80 0.55 -5.89
N ARG A 47 26.13 0.80 -7.02
CA ARG A 47 26.20 2.10 -7.71
C ARG A 47 25.64 3.24 -6.84
N GLU A 48 24.53 3.01 -6.14
CA GLU A 48 23.99 3.99 -5.21
C GLU A 48 24.98 4.30 -4.08
N ALA A 49 25.58 3.27 -3.49
CA ALA A 49 26.56 3.43 -2.43
C ALA A 49 27.81 4.17 -2.93
N TRP A 50 28.31 3.84 -4.12
CA TRP A 50 29.41 4.52 -4.76
C TRP A 50 29.16 6.02 -4.92
N LEU A 51 28.01 6.41 -5.51
CA LEU A 51 27.67 7.82 -5.68
C LEU A 51 27.59 8.57 -4.34
N ILE A 52 27.06 7.90 -3.30
CA ILE A 52 26.98 8.51 -1.97
C ILE A 52 28.37 8.66 -1.35
N LEU A 53 29.27 7.67 -1.50
CA LEU A 53 30.65 7.77 -1.05
C LEU A 53 31.40 8.88 -1.78
N LEU A 54 31.20 9.03 -3.09
CA LEU A 54 31.80 10.13 -3.87
C LEU A 54 31.33 11.51 -3.34
N TYR A 55 30.04 11.67 -3.01
CA TYR A 55 29.57 12.91 -2.39
C TYR A 55 30.16 13.12 -0.99
N PHE A 56 30.29 12.06 -0.20
CA PHE A 56 30.90 12.13 1.12
C PHE A 56 32.39 12.47 1.05
N SER A 57 33.13 11.85 0.15
CA SER A 57 34.55 12.13 -0.07
C SER A 57 34.80 13.58 -0.54
N ARG A 58 33.97 14.12 -1.44
CA ARG A 58 34.02 15.54 -1.83
C ARG A 58 33.72 16.46 -0.65
N PHE A 59 32.83 16.10 0.22
CA PHE A 59 32.58 16.86 1.44
C PHE A 59 33.75 16.81 2.41
N LEU A 60 34.40 15.66 2.60
CA LEU A 60 35.59 15.52 3.45
C LEU A 60 36.79 16.31 2.89
N ALA A 61 36.98 16.29 1.58
CA ALA A 61 38.04 17.07 0.91
C ALA A 61 37.89 18.59 1.10
N ALA A 62 36.69 19.07 1.44
CA ALA A 62 36.41 20.48 1.72
C ALA A 62 36.47 20.85 3.22
N GLN A 63 36.86 19.91 4.08
CA GLN A 63 37.05 20.19 5.51
C GLN A 63 38.43 20.76 5.80
N ASP A 64 38.55 21.43 6.93
CA ASP A 64 39.83 21.92 7.45
C ASP A 64 39.95 21.51 8.93
N PRO A 65 40.90 20.63 9.29
CA PRO A 65 41.79 19.88 8.40
C PRO A 65 41.08 18.79 7.58
N VAL A 66 41.66 18.48 6.39
CA VAL A 66 41.18 17.39 5.53
C VAL A 66 41.52 16.05 6.16
N PRO A 67 40.55 15.15 6.48
CA PRO A 67 40.84 13.84 7.02
C PRO A 67 41.62 12.95 6.05
N ALA A 68 42.75 12.42 6.46
CA ALA A 68 43.60 11.53 5.67
C ALA A 68 43.25 10.03 5.89
N ALA A 69 42.49 9.70 6.95
CA ALA A 69 42.08 8.36 7.31
C ALA A 69 40.69 8.36 7.98
N LEU A 70 40.03 7.20 8.10
CA LEU A 70 38.76 7.06 8.83
C LEU A 70 38.87 7.43 10.32
N SER A 71 40.06 7.25 10.91
CA SER A 71 40.34 7.64 12.29
C SER A 71 40.33 9.16 12.53
N GLU A 72 40.41 9.94 11.47
CA GLU A 72 40.39 11.41 11.52
C GLU A 72 39.01 11.99 11.18
N VAL A 73 38.05 11.15 10.80
CA VAL A 73 36.66 11.60 10.58
C VAL A 73 35.99 11.91 11.92
N SER A 74 36.12 13.16 12.35
CA SER A 74 35.64 13.63 13.66
C SER A 74 34.12 13.66 13.77
N SER A 75 33.65 13.69 15.01
CA SER A 75 32.23 13.90 15.35
C SER A 75 31.69 15.23 14.78
N THR A 76 32.53 16.27 14.74
CA THR A 76 32.21 17.57 14.15
C THR A 76 32.04 17.47 12.62
N ALA A 77 32.97 16.80 11.93
CA ALA A 77 32.86 16.58 10.48
C ALA A 77 31.60 15.77 10.13
N TRP A 78 31.28 14.75 10.91
CA TRP A 78 30.02 14.00 10.74
C TRP A 78 28.78 14.86 10.96
N ALA A 79 28.75 15.69 12.00
CA ALA A 79 27.65 16.61 12.25
C ALA A 79 27.47 17.62 11.10
N ALA A 80 28.59 18.20 10.62
CA ALA A 80 28.60 19.12 9.47
C ALA A 80 28.09 18.44 8.20
N TRP A 81 28.50 17.17 7.93
CA TRP A 81 27.94 16.37 6.83
C TRP A 81 26.43 16.26 6.92
N ARG A 82 25.88 15.92 8.08
CA ARG A 82 24.44 15.79 8.29
C ARG A 82 23.70 17.10 8.00
N ILE A 83 24.23 18.22 8.48
CA ILE A 83 23.64 19.55 8.29
C ILE A 83 23.71 19.98 6.81
N SER A 84 24.80 19.65 6.12
CA SER A 84 24.97 20.00 4.70
C SER A 84 24.02 19.27 3.74
N ARG A 85 23.32 18.23 4.22
CA ARG A 85 22.38 17.47 3.37
C ARG A 85 21.02 18.14 3.34
N THR A 86 20.45 18.19 2.14
CA THR A 86 19.08 18.70 1.97
C THR A 86 18.10 17.93 2.87
N PRO A 87 17.18 18.59 3.60
CA PRO A 87 16.26 17.94 4.53
C PRO A 87 15.10 17.22 3.79
N ASN A 88 15.43 16.37 2.82
CA ASN A 88 14.51 15.58 2.01
C ASN A 88 14.85 14.08 2.08
N SER A 89 14.09 13.25 1.40
CA SER A 89 14.30 11.80 1.37
C SER A 89 15.67 11.39 0.84
N THR A 90 16.23 12.14 -0.10
CA THR A 90 17.56 11.89 -0.70
C THR A 90 18.67 12.19 0.29
N GLY A 91 18.66 13.38 0.90
CA GLY A 91 19.68 13.74 1.91
C GLY A 91 19.66 12.79 3.11
N ARG A 92 18.46 12.46 3.64
CA ARG A 92 18.33 11.45 4.71
C ARG A 92 18.85 10.07 4.31
N ARG A 93 18.67 9.66 3.04
CA ARG A 93 19.20 8.41 2.52
C ARG A 93 20.72 8.43 2.45
N GLN A 94 21.32 9.54 2.03
CA GLN A 94 22.77 9.73 2.00
C GLN A 94 23.36 9.61 3.40
N ILE A 95 22.80 10.30 4.40
CA ILE A 95 23.24 10.22 5.81
C ILE A 95 23.18 8.79 6.30
N ARG A 96 22.04 8.10 6.12
CA ARG A 96 21.87 6.71 6.56
C ARG A 96 22.82 5.74 5.88
N LYS A 97 23.10 5.94 4.59
CA LYS A 97 23.99 5.04 3.84
C LYS A 97 25.43 5.16 4.31
N VAL A 98 25.94 6.38 4.51
CA VAL A 98 27.28 6.59 5.06
C VAL A 98 27.37 6.05 6.50
N ALA A 99 26.38 6.35 7.35
CA ALA A 99 26.34 5.79 8.69
C ALA A 99 26.32 4.24 8.69
N GLN A 100 25.53 3.61 7.81
CA GLN A 100 25.49 2.16 7.67
C GLN A 100 26.82 1.55 7.27
N LEU A 101 27.59 2.25 6.43
CA LEU A 101 28.88 1.78 5.94
C LEU A 101 29.98 1.92 7.01
N LEU A 102 29.99 3.03 7.76
CA LEU A 102 31.13 3.40 8.58
C LEU A 102 30.97 3.14 10.07
N ARG A 103 29.75 3.07 10.60
CA ARG A 103 29.51 2.98 12.05
C ARG A 103 30.09 1.73 12.73
N GLU A 104 30.26 0.63 11.98
CA GLU A 104 30.82 -0.62 12.52
C GLU A 104 32.33 -0.71 12.26
N HIS A 105 32.94 0.27 11.57
CA HIS A 105 34.35 0.23 11.24
C HIS A 105 35.21 0.60 12.45
N PRO A 106 36.18 -0.25 12.87
CA PRO A 106 36.92 -0.06 14.11
C PRO A 106 37.77 1.20 14.16
N GLN A 107 38.24 1.69 13.01
CA GLN A 107 39.06 2.91 12.95
C GLN A 107 38.25 4.22 13.05
N VAL A 108 36.94 4.19 12.88
CA VAL A 108 36.13 5.38 13.09
C VAL A 108 36.08 5.71 14.60
N PRO A 109 36.35 6.96 15.00
CA PRO A 109 36.34 7.35 16.43
C PRO A 109 35.02 7.01 17.12
N GLU A 110 35.08 6.55 18.35
CA GLU A 110 33.90 6.09 19.11
C GLU A 110 32.80 7.15 19.19
N GLU A 111 33.16 8.41 19.46
CA GLU A 111 32.21 9.52 19.49
C GLU A 111 31.48 9.68 18.14
N THR A 112 32.21 9.54 17.03
CA THR A 112 31.64 9.62 15.68
C THR A 112 30.71 8.45 15.43
N ARG A 113 31.08 7.22 15.83
CA ARG A 113 30.23 6.02 15.73
C ARG A 113 28.93 6.19 16.49
N GLN A 114 28.98 6.70 17.74
CA GLN A 114 27.79 6.97 18.55
C GLN A 114 26.86 7.99 17.88
N LEU A 115 27.40 9.05 17.27
CA LEU A 115 26.59 10.00 16.50
C LEU A 115 25.99 9.39 15.23
N MET A 116 26.67 8.42 14.59
CA MET A 116 26.16 7.70 13.42
C MET A 116 24.99 6.76 13.79
N THR A 117 24.86 6.31 15.04
CA THR A 117 23.72 5.52 15.50
C THR A 117 22.45 6.35 15.70
N LYS A 118 22.58 7.67 15.88
CA LYS A 118 21.43 8.56 16.08
C LYS A 118 20.48 8.49 14.89
N ARG A 119 19.24 8.14 15.18
CA ARG A 119 18.18 7.97 14.19
C ARG A 119 17.97 9.26 13.37
N VAL A 120 18.03 9.13 12.06
CA VAL A 120 17.59 10.17 11.13
C VAL A 120 16.07 10.07 11.00
N SER A 121 15.36 11.12 11.42
CA SER A 121 13.90 11.14 11.35
C SER A 121 13.42 10.84 9.92
N ARG A 122 12.39 10.03 9.80
CA ARG A 122 11.67 9.86 8.55
C ARG A 122 10.50 10.86 8.57
N ASP A 123 10.58 11.93 7.77
CA ASP A 123 9.34 12.49 7.26
C ASP A 123 8.82 11.50 6.23
N VAL A 124 7.93 10.68 6.64
CA VAL A 124 7.16 9.90 5.70
C VAL A 124 6.19 10.90 5.09
N ALA A 125 6.56 11.49 3.94
CA ALA A 125 5.56 12.05 3.06
C ALA A 125 4.62 10.87 2.76
N LYS A 126 3.49 10.83 3.44
CA LYS A 126 2.51 9.76 3.30
C LYS A 126 1.87 9.96 1.94
N GLU A 127 2.35 9.21 0.94
CA GLU A 127 1.66 9.17 -0.35
C GLU A 127 0.22 8.72 -0.07
N THR A 128 -0.75 9.59 -0.35
CA THR A 128 -2.17 9.27 -0.24
C THR A 128 -2.59 8.39 -1.42
N ALA A 129 -3.63 7.59 -1.28
CA ALA A 129 -4.25 6.88 -2.40
C ALA A 129 -4.79 7.86 -3.46
N TYR A 130 -5.00 7.40 -4.68
CA TYR A 130 -5.74 8.17 -5.68
C TYR A 130 -7.23 8.24 -5.32
N SER A 131 -7.91 9.29 -5.74
CA SER A 131 -9.37 9.29 -5.79
C SER A 131 -9.85 8.20 -6.75
N ASP A 132 -11.09 7.72 -6.60
CA ASP A 132 -11.62 6.69 -7.48
C ASP A 132 -11.69 7.18 -8.94
N ALA A 133 -12.05 8.45 -9.13
CA ALA A 133 -12.08 9.10 -10.43
C ALA A 133 -10.68 9.14 -11.09
N ASP A 134 -9.63 9.51 -10.33
CA ASP A 134 -8.27 9.54 -10.84
C ASP A 134 -7.74 8.14 -11.13
N PHE A 135 -8.03 7.18 -10.23
CA PHE A 135 -7.65 5.79 -10.41
C PHE A 135 -8.28 5.19 -11.69
N ASP A 136 -9.58 5.39 -11.87
CA ASP A 136 -10.31 4.94 -13.06
C ASP A 136 -9.79 5.60 -14.34
N LYS A 137 -9.47 6.89 -14.29
CA LYS A 137 -8.88 7.62 -15.41
C LYS A 137 -7.54 7.01 -15.82
N ILE A 138 -6.65 6.74 -14.85
CA ILE A 138 -5.35 6.10 -15.11
C ILE A 138 -5.57 4.69 -15.70
N LYS A 139 -6.43 3.89 -15.08
CA LYS A 139 -6.71 2.52 -15.52
C LYS A 139 -7.30 2.47 -16.92
N LYS A 140 -8.28 3.31 -17.23
CA LYS A 140 -8.89 3.44 -18.58
C LYS A 140 -7.86 3.86 -19.63
N PHE A 141 -7.00 4.82 -19.31
CA PHE A 141 -5.93 5.27 -20.19
C PHE A 141 -4.94 4.14 -20.51
N ALA A 142 -4.44 3.45 -19.48
CA ALA A 142 -3.52 2.34 -19.66
C ALA A 142 -4.17 1.18 -20.43
N THR A 143 -5.44 0.87 -20.16
CA THR A 143 -6.21 -0.15 -20.89
C THR A 143 -6.30 0.19 -22.36
N ARG A 144 -6.65 1.41 -22.71
CA ARG A 144 -6.74 1.85 -24.10
C ARG A 144 -5.40 1.72 -24.80
N LYS A 145 -4.30 2.24 -24.20
CA LYS A 145 -2.96 2.15 -24.81
C LYS A 145 -2.54 0.70 -25.05
N PHE A 146 -2.66 -0.16 -24.06
CA PHE A 146 -2.24 -1.56 -24.17
C PHE A 146 -3.12 -2.34 -25.15
N ARG A 147 -4.44 -2.25 -25.04
CA ARG A 147 -5.34 -3.02 -25.91
C ARG A 147 -5.29 -2.55 -27.37
N THR A 148 -5.09 -1.27 -27.63
CA THR A 148 -4.82 -0.78 -29.00
C THR A 148 -3.56 -1.46 -29.57
N ALA A 149 -2.49 -1.58 -28.79
CA ALA A 149 -1.29 -2.29 -29.22
C ALA A 149 -1.55 -3.78 -29.45
N LEU A 150 -2.26 -4.44 -28.54
CA LEU A 150 -2.63 -5.86 -28.68
C LEU A 150 -3.44 -6.11 -29.95
N HIS A 151 -4.47 -5.30 -30.25
CA HIS A 151 -5.25 -5.43 -31.47
C HIS A 151 -4.38 -5.25 -32.71
N ARG A 152 -3.54 -4.22 -32.76
CA ARG A 152 -2.58 -4.00 -33.84
C ARG A 152 -1.68 -5.23 -34.06
N ILE A 153 -1.14 -5.79 -33.00
CA ILE A 153 -0.26 -6.98 -33.07
C ILE A 153 -1.06 -8.18 -33.61
N ARG A 154 -2.25 -8.45 -33.09
CA ARG A 154 -3.15 -9.51 -33.57
C ARG A 154 -3.45 -9.40 -35.04
N ASP A 155 -3.80 -8.20 -35.49
CA ASP A 155 -4.18 -7.99 -36.90
C ASP A 155 -3.00 -8.21 -37.82
N ASN A 156 -1.79 -7.76 -37.44
CA ASN A 156 -0.60 -8.00 -38.23
C ASN A 156 -0.13 -9.48 -38.16
N GLN A 157 -0.35 -10.18 -37.05
CA GLN A 157 -0.10 -11.63 -36.99
C GLN A 157 -1.05 -12.42 -37.90
N ARG A 158 -2.34 -12.04 -37.95
CA ARG A 158 -3.32 -12.64 -38.89
C ARG A 158 -2.92 -12.35 -40.32
N TYR A 159 -2.52 -11.11 -40.62
CA TYR A 159 -2.04 -10.73 -41.94
C TYR A 159 -0.80 -11.53 -42.34
N LEU A 160 0.17 -11.70 -41.46
CA LEU A 160 1.34 -12.52 -41.68
C LEU A 160 0.97 -14.00 -41.92
N GLN A 161 0.00 -14.52 -41.19
CA GLN A 161 -0.46 -15.90 -41.36
C GLN A 161 -1.08 -16.08 -42.74
N ARG A 162 -1.94 -15.17 -43.21
CA ARG A 162 -2.51 -15.19 -44.55
C ARG A 162 -1.43 -15.16 -45.64
N TRP A 163 -0.37 -14.37 -45.44
CA TRP A 163 0.78 -14.37 -46.33
C TRP A 163 1.47 -15.75 -46.38
N ARG A 164 1.70 -16.38 -45.23
CA ARG A 164 2.29 -17.72 -45.12
C ARG A 164 1.43 -18.79 -45.74
N ASP A 165 0.13 -18.62 -45.69
CA ASP A 165 -0.85 -19.52 -46.30
C ASP A 165 -0.99 -19.30 -47.85
N GLY A 166 -0.22 -18.35 -48.41
CA GLY A 166 -0.21 -18.08 -49.85
C GLY A 166 -1.41 -17.34 -50.41
N GLU A 167 -2.15 -16.59 -49.55
CA GLU A 167 -3.37 -15.89 -49.99
C GLU A 167 -3.08 -14.66 -50.85
N PHE A 168 -1.85 -14.15 -50.89
CA PHE A 168 -1.49 -12.94 -51.61
C PHE A 168 -0.75 -13.27 -52.92
N THR A 169 -1.03 -12.49 -53.97
CA THR A 169 -0.35 -12.61 -55.26
C THR A 169 1.11 -12.19 -55.13
N GLU A 170 2.06 -13.06 -55.51
CA GLU A 170 3.48 -12.79 -55.44
C GLU A 170 3.85 -11.49 -56.15
N GLY A 171 4.65 -10.64 -55.51
CA GLY A 171 5.09 -9.35 -56.01
C GLY A 171 4.06 -8.20 -55.85
N SER A 172 2.86 -8.46 -55.38
CA SER A 172 1.90 -7.40 -55.02
C SER A 172 2.36 -6.65 -53.75
N ASP A 173 1.83 -5.45 -53.51
CA ASP A 173 2.13 -4.68 -52.32
C ASP A 173 1.74 -5.45 -51.05
N ASP A 174 0.60 -6.16 -51.04
CA ASP A 174 0.19 -7.02 -49.95
C ASP A 174 1.17 -8.17 -49.70
N TRP A 175 1.67 -8.80 -50.77
CA TRP A 175 2.67 -9.86 -50.67
C TRP A 175 4.00 -9.31 -50.09
N LEU A 176 4.47 -8.15 -50.60
CA LEU A 176 5.69 -7.49 -50.09
C LEU A 176 5.54 -7.06 -48.64
N ALA A 177 4.38 -6.57 -48.23
CA ALA A 177 4.11 -6.25 -46.82
C ALA A 177 4.14 -7.52 -45.96
N GLY A 178 3.59 -8.63 -46.41
CA GLY A 178 3.67 -9.93 -45.73
C GLY A 178 5.07 -10.46 -45.63
N GLU A 179 5.90 -10.38 -46.69
CA GLU A 179 7.33 -10.74 -46.69
C GLU A 179 8.11 -9.90 -45.70
N ALA A 180 7.85 -8.58 -45.66
CA ALA A 180 8.47 -7.68 -44.68
C ALA A 180 8.09 -8.02 -43.23
N LEU A 181 6.82 -8.38 -42.98
CA LEU A 181 6.34 -8.83 -41.66
C LEU A 181 6.96 -10.18 -41.28
N ASP A 182 7.15 -11.09 -42.25
CA ASP A 182 7.80 -12.38 -41.98
C ASP A 182 9.25 -12.20 -41.57
N GLN A 183 10.01 -11.34 -42.29
CA GLN A 183 11.37 -11.00 -41.86
C GLN A 183 11.36 -10.31 -40.50
N LEU A 184 10.46 -9.36 -40.26
CA LEU A 184 10.32 -8.67 -38.97
C LEU A 184 10.05 -9.69 -37.85
N SER A 185 9.20 -10.68 -38.08
CA SER A 185 8.87 -11.74 -37.11
C SER A 185 10.05 -12.66 -36.79
N ARG A 186 11.01 -12.77 -37.68
CA ARG A 186 12.20 -13.64 -37.52
C ARG A 186 13.39 -12.90 -36.93
N THR A 187 13.59 -11.63 -37.31
CA THR A 187 14.81 -10.86 -37.03
C THR A 187 14.62 -9.68 -36.09
N GLY A 188 13.38 -9.25 -35.84
CA GLY A 188 13.06 -8.03 -35.12
C GLY A 188 13.10 -6.76 -35.96
N GLU A 189 13.48 -6.84 -37.25
CA GLU A 189 13.64 -5.71 -38.16
C GLU A 189 13.07 -6.01 -39.55
N THR A 190 12.60 -4.97 -40.20
CA THR A 190 12.21 -5.03 -41.62
C THR A 190 13.44 -5.17 -42.52
N PRO A 191 13.28 -5.58 -43.81
CA PRO A 191 14.42 -5.72 -44.72
C PRO A 191 15.22 -4.43 -44.90
N HIS A 192 16.54 -4.53 -44.72
CA HIS A 192 17.53 -3.46 -44.89
C HIS A 192 18.68 -3.91 -45.77
N TYR A 193 19.36 -2.98 -46.39
CA TYR A 193 20.62 -3.23 -47.10
C TYR A 193 21.70 -2.22 -46.63
N ILE A 194 22.97 -2.57 -46.87
CA ILE A 194 24.10 -1.69 -46.57
C ILE A 194 24.46 -0.98 -47.86
N GLY A 195 24.39 0.36 -47.86
CA GLY A 195 24.79 1.18 -48.99
C GLY A 195 26.30 1.22 -49.17
N THR A 196 26.77 1.82 -50.30
CA THR A 196 28.19 1.99 -50.61
C THR A 196 28.93 2.88 -49.61
N ASP A 197 28.21 3.71 -48.87
CA ASP A 197 28.67 4.55 -47.77
C ASP A 197 28.72 3.84 -46.41
N ASN A 198 28.58 2.51 -46.41
CA ASN A 198 28.50 1.66 -45.25
C ASN A 198 27.32 2.01 -44.30
N ARG A 199 26.30 2.71 -44.82
CA ARG A 199 25.09 3.03 -44.03
C ARG A 199 23.97 2.05 -44.31
N ARG A 200 23.33 1.62 -43.24
CA ARG A 200 22.16 0.75 -43.29
C ARG A 200 20.93 1.54 -43.73
N ARG A 201 20.24 1.04 -44.74
CA ARG A 201 19.05 1.68 -45.33
C ARG A 201 17.93 0.67 -45.49
N PRO A 202 16.64 1.04 -45.23
CA PRO A 202 15.52 0.15 -45.51
C PRO A 202 15.36 -0.08 -47.01
N VAL A 203 14.98 -1.29 -47.40
CA VAL A 203 14.73 -1.65 -48.78
C VAL A 203 13.44 -0.98 -49.26
N GLN A 204 13.57 -0.14 -50.30
CA GLN A 204 12.52 0.78 -50.73
C GLN A 204 11.19 0.10 -51.12
N ARG A 205 11.23 -1.07 -51.79
CA ARG A 205 10.01 -1.81 -52.15
C ARG A 205 9.14 -2.19 -50.94
N TYR A 206 9.79 -2.60 -49.83
CA TYR A 206 9.08 -2.95 -48.60
C TYR A 206 8.58 -1.70 -47.86
N THR A 207 9.35 -0.61 -47.87
CA THR A 207 8.87 0.63 -47.25
C THR A 207 7.66 1.22 -47.97
N ARG A 208 7.54 1.02 -49.30
CA ARG A 208 6.32 1.40 -50.04
C ARG A 208 5.14 0.51 -49.65
N ALA A 209 5.31 -0.79 -49.63
CA ALA A 209 4.28 -1.75 -49.24
C ALA A 209 3.82 -1.58 -47.79
N LEU A 210 4.69 -1.03 -46.91
CA LEU A 210 4.38 -0.73 -45.51
C LEU A 210 3.90 0.72 -45.28
N ASP A 211 3.69 1.51 -46.34
CA ASP A 211 3.33 2.92 -46.30
C ASP A 211 4.38 3.82 -45.63
N GLY A 212 5.63 3.37 -45.56
CA GLY A 212 6.77 4.13 -45.03
C GLY A 212 7.77 3.32 -44.19
N ALA A 213 8.87 3.98 -43.79
CA ALA A 213 9.97 3.38 -43.04
C ALA A 213 9.97 3.74 -41.54
N SER A 214 8.96 4.47 -41.06
CA SER A 214 8.91 4.88 -39.65
C SER A 214 8.59 3.72 -38.72
N GLY A 215 9.02 3.81 -37.47
CA GLY A 215 8.73 2.78 -36.45
C GLY A 215 7.26 2.36 -36.37
N PRO A 216 6.27 3.29 -36.40
CA PRO A 216 4.85 2.94 -36.41
C PRO A 216 4.42 2.06 -37.58
N LEU A 217 5.07 2.20 -38.73
CA LEU A 217 4.74 1.48 -39.95
C LEU A 217 5.55 0.21 -40.13
N THR A 218 6.59 0.00 -39.31
CA THR A 218 7.50 -1.14 -39.36
C THR A 218 7.43 -2.00 -38.12
N TRP A 219 8.42 -1.94 -37.24
CA TRP A 219 8.55 -2.84 -36.08
C TRP A 219 7.36 -2.78 -35.09
N ARG A 220 6.69 -1.62 -34.94
CA ARG A 220 5.48 -1.52 -34.09
C ARG A 220 4.33 -2.41 -34.56
N ARG A 221 4.34 -2.86 -35.81
CA ARG A 221 3.28 -3.78 -36.29
C ARG A 221 3.23 -5.05 -35.47
N LEU A 222 4.39 -5.59 -35.02
CA LEU A 222 4.46 -6.85 -34.28
C LEU A 222 4.95 -6.71 -32.82
N PHE A 223 5.51 -5.57 -32.44
CA PHE A 223 6.13 -5.43 -31.12
C PHE A 223 5.54 -4.27 -30.31
N LEU A 224 5.55 -4.42 -28.99
CA LEU A 224 5.23 -3.34 -28.08
C LEU A 224 6.31 -2.26 -28.08
N THR A 225 5.89 -1.01 -27.93
CA THR A 225 6.77 0.10 -27.55
C THR A 225 7.01 0.09 -26.04
N SER A 226 8.05 0.83 -25.58
CA SER A 226 8.29 1.03 -24.16
C SER A 226 7.10 1.66 -23.43
N GLU A 227 6.32 2.49 -24.11
CA GLU A 227 5.13 3.14 -23.56
C GLU A 227 3.95 2.17 -23.41
N GLU A 228 3.74 1.31 -24.39
CA GLU A 228 2.70 0.26 -24.35
C GLU A 228 3.03 -0.81 -23.30
N ALA A 229 4.30 -1.18 -23.16
CA ALA A 229 4.77 -2.05 -22.08
C ALA A 229 4.62 -1.39 -20.69
N CYS A 230 4.86 -0.08 -20.59
CA CYS A 230 4.60 0.66 -19.37
C CYS A 230 3.11 0.67 -19.02
N ALA A 231 2.22 0.81 -20.02
CA ALA A 231 0.77 0.71 -19.81
C ALA A 231 0.36 -0.67 -19.29
N LEU A 232 0.97 -1.73 -19.80
CA LEU A 232 0.76 -3.10 -19.29
C LEU A 232 1.20 -3.24 -17.83
N ILE A 233 2.37 -2.69 -17.45
CA ILE A 233 2.84 -2.68 -16.05
C ILE A 233 1.84 -1.94 -15.16
N VAL A 234 1.37 -0.77 -15.58
CA VAL A 234 0.35 0.00 -14.85
C VAL A 234 -0.93 -0.82 -14.66
N LEU A 235 -1.37 -1.54 -15.69
CA LEU A 235 -2.54 -2.42 -15.61
C LEU A 235 -2.34 -3.57 -14.62
N PHE A 236 -1.19 -4.23 -14.61
CA PHE A 236 -0.89 -5.27 -13.63
C PHE A 236 -0.97 -4.74 -12.20
N ILE A 237 -0.41 -3.55 -11.95
CA ILE A 237 -0.46 -2.92 -10.63
C ILE A 237 -1.89 -2.52 -10.27
N ALA A 238 -2.63 -1.91 -11.21
CA ALA A 238 -4.00 -1.45 -11.00
C ALA A 238 -5.02 -2.59 -10.85
N THR A 239 -4.71 -3.77 -11.41
CA THR A 239 -5.60 -4.93 -11.33
C THR A 239 -5.31 -5.81 -10.12
N TYR A 240 -4.03 -6.09 -9.86
CA TYR A 240 -3.65 -7.08 -8.85
C TYR A 240 -3.01 -6.49 -7.60
N GLY A 241 -2.71 -5.18 -7.57
CA GLY A 241 -2.02 -4.55 -6.43
C GLY A 241 -0.57 -5.01 -6.25
N TRP A 242 0.06 -5.57 -7.28
CA TRP A 242 1.43 -6.08 -7.20
C TRP A 242 2.46 -4.96 -7.15
N ASN A 243 3.64 -5.24 -6.59
CA ASN A 243 4.76 -4.31 -6.63
C ASN A 243 5.31 -4.21 -8.07
N ALA A 244 5.76 -3.02 -8.47
CA ALA A 244 6.34 -2.79 -9.79
C ALA A 244 7.54 -3.72 -10.06
N SER A 245 8.48 -3.84 -9.12
CA SER A 245 9.70 -4.63 -9.32
C SER A 245 9.45 -6.12 -9.64
N PRO A 246 8.60 -6.89 -8.94
CA PRO A 246 8.21 -8.23 -9.38
C PRO A 246 7.54 -8.26 -10.75
N VAL A 247 6.68 -7.28 -11.07
CA VAL A 247 6.01 -7.19 -12.38
C VAL A 247 7.02 -6.97 -13.50
N GLU A 248 7.95 -6.02 -13.33
CA GLU A 248 9.00 -5.73 -14.31
C GLU A 248 9.89 -6.94 -14.65
N THR A 249 10.08 -7.84 -13.68
CA THR A 249 10.95 -9.01 -13.82
C THR A 249 10.18 -10.32 -13.95
N MET A 250 8.86 -10.25 -14.12
CA MET A 250 7.99 -11.41 -14.24
C MET A 250 8.39 -12.26 -15.45
N LYS A 251 8.48 -13.57 -15.23
CA LYS A 251 8.58 -14.54 -16.29
C LYS A 251 7.21 -14.83 -16.89
N VAL A 252 7.20 -15.40 -18.09
CA VAL A 252 5.97 -15.93 -18.68
C VAL A 252 5.44 -17.02 -17.75
N PRO A 253 4.19 -16.89 -17.26
CA PRO A 253 3.61 -17.90 -16.38
C PRO A 253 3.36 -19.22 -17.10
N ASP A 254 3.51 -20.32 -16.37
CA ASP A 254 3.06 -21.63 -16.83
C ASP A 254 1.53 -21.62 -16.96
N ALA A 255 1.05 -22.17 -18.07
CA ALA A 255 -0.37 -22.29 -18.38
C ALA A 255 -0.79 -23.75 -18.32
N THR A 256 -1.80 -24.07 -17.52
CA THR A 256 -2.39 -25.41 -17.45
C THR A 256 -3.89 -25.35 -17.69
N PRO A 257 -4.48 -26.28 -18.44
CA PRO A 257 -5.93 -26.41 -18.51
C PRO A 257 -6.51 -26.65 -17.10
N ASP A 258 -7.69 -26.13 -16.86
CA ASP A 258 -8.42 -26.45 -15.63
C ASP A 258 -8.92 -27.89 -15.69
N ALA A 259 -8.58 -28.71 -14.69
CA ALA A 259 -8.97 -30.12 -14.64
C ALA A 259 -10.51 -30.35 -14.62
N GLY A 260 -11.27 -29.32 -14.28
CA GLY A 260 -12.75 -29.37 -14.27
C GLY A 260 -13.42 -28.75 -15.51
N ASN A 261 -12.67 -28.01 -16.33
CA ASN A 261 -13.22 -27.33 -17.51
C ASN A 261 -12.14 -26.97 -18.52
N ASP A 262 -12.03 -27.74 -19.59
CA ASP A 262 -11.03 -27.56 -20.69
C ASP A 262 -11.07 -26.19 -21.38
N LYS A 263 -12.16 -25.40 -21.17
CA LYS A 263 -12.27 -24.04 -21.71
C LYS A 263 -11.61 -22.97 -20.84
N GLN A 264 -11.11 -23.36 -19.66
CA GLN A 264 -10.48 -22.45 -18.72
C GLN A 264 -8.99 -22.75 -18.62
N THR A 265 -8.17 -21.70 -18.57
CA THR A 265 -6.72 -21.81 -18.42
C THR A 265 -6.30 -21.21 -17.08
N ILE A 266 -5.53 -21.96 -16.32
CA ILE A 266 -4.95 -21.50 -15.06
C ILE A 266 -3.50 -21.07 -15.32
N TYR A 267 -3.20 -19.80 -15.07
CA TYR A 267 -1.86 -19.24 -15.13
C TYR A 267 -1.22 -19.26 -13.75
N ARG A 268 -0.09 -19.95 -13.62
CA ARG A 268 0.73 -19.96 -12.41
C ARG A 268 1.76 -18.84 -12.47
N VAL A 269 1.43 -17.70 -11.87
CA VAL A 269 2.27 -16.50 -11.84
C VAL A 269 3.25 -16.57 -10.68
N GLU A 270 4.54 -16.47 -10.94
CA GLU A 270 5.60 -16.39 -9.94
C GLU A 270 6.10 -14.95 -9.81
N LEU A 271 6.02 -14.38 -8.60
CA LEU A 271 6.46 -13.03 -8.27
C LEU A 271 7.73 -13.06 -7.42
N HIS A 272 8.86 -12.63 -7.98
CA HIS A 272 10.13 -12.61 -7.27
C HIS A 272 10.37 -11.29 -6.57
N LYS A 273 10.43 -11.31 -5.24
CA LYS A 273 10.64 -10.13 -4.36
C LYS A 273 12.08 -10.08 -3.86
N LYS A 274 13.02 -9.64 -4.68
CA LYS A 274 14.47 -9.62 -4.44
C LYS A 274 14.92 -9.05 -3.07
N ARG A 275 14.10 -8.25 -2.39
CA ARG A 275 14.42 -7.63 -1.09
C ARG A 275 13.95 -8.42 0.12
N ARG A 276 13.34 -9.58 -0.08
CA ARG A 276 12.85 -10.46 0.99
C ARG A 276 13.87 -11.56 1.28
N THR A 277 13.75 -12.17 2.46
CA THR A 277 14.56 -13.34 2.84
C THR A 277 14.25 -14.52 1.91
N ALA A 278 15.17 -15.46 1.80
CA ALA A 278 15.03 -16.64 0.91
C ALA A 278 13.68 -17.38 1.09
N LYS A 279 13.15 -17.44 2.31
CA LYS A 279 11.86 -18.09 2.62
C LYS A 279 10.62 -17.33 2.08
N THR A 280 10.71 -16.02 1.81
CA THR A 280 9.57 -15.16 1.44
C THR A 280 9.80 -14.37 0.16
N GLN A 281 10.88 -14.67 -0.57
CA GLN A 281 11.22 -13.95 -1.80
C GLN A 281 10.37 -14.34 -3.00
N TYR A 282 9.82 -15.55 -3.01
CA TYR A 282 8.93 -16.04 -4.07
C TYR A 282 7.48 -16.08 -3.56
N GLU A 283 6.58 -15.67 -4.42
CA GLU A 283 5.13 -15.74 -4.21
C GLU A 283 4.49 -16.28 -5.49
N THR A 284 3.69 -17.33 -5.36
CA THR A 284 2.95 -17.92 -6.47
C THR A 284 1.48 -17.51 -6.39
N ARG A 285 0.87 -17.18 -7.54
CA ARG A 285 -0.55 -16.89 -7.71
C ARG A 285 -1.12 -17.68 -8.87
N ASN A 286 -2.21 -18.37 -8.65
CA ASN A 286 -2.98 -19.01 -9.69
C ASN A 286 -4.09 -18.06 -10.14
N LEU A 287 -4.12 -17.73 -11.43
CA LEU A 287 -5.09 -16.83 -12.04
C LEU A 287 -5.79 -17.57 -13.18
N THR A 288 -7.09 -17.77 -13.05
CA THR A 288 -7.88 -18.49 -14.05
C THR A 288 -8.41 -17.52 -15.11
N ASP A 289 -8.26 -17.87 -16.38
CA ASP A 289 -8.88 -17.18 -17.51
C ASP A 289 -10.08 -17.98 -18.01
N TRP A 290 -11.27 -17.39 -17.86
CA TRP A 290 -12.54 -17.88 -18.42
C TRP A 290 -13.21 -16.86 -19.34
N GLY A 291 -12.48 -15.82 -19.78
CA GLY A 291 -12.98 -14.78 -20.68
C GLY A 291 -12.75 -13.35 -20.19
N ALA A 292 -13.49 -12.40 -20.77
CA ALA A 292 -13.19 -10.96 -20.73
C ALA A 292 -12.99 -10.36 -19.33
N ASN A 293 -13.70 -10.84 -18.31
CA ASN A 293 -13.67 -10.30 -16.95
C ASN A 293 -12.96 -11.22 -15.94
N SER A 294 -12.24 -12.23 -16.44
CA SER A 294 -11.55 -13.17 -15.59
C SER A 294 -10.23 -12.62 -15.01
N PRO A 295 -9.81 -13.08 -13.83
CA PRO A 295 -8.54 -12.68 -13.24
C PRO A 295 -7.32 -13.00 -14.11
N GLY A 296 -7.36 -14.09 -14.91
CA GLY A 296 -6.27 -14.50 -15.79
C GLY A 296 -6.20 -13.78 -17.13
N ARG A 297 -7.27 -13.07 -17.52
CA ARG A 297 -7.39 -12.47 -18.86
C ARG A 297 -6.26 -11.53 -19.23
N LEU A 298 -5.86 -10.64 -18.32
CA LEU A 298 -4.75 -9.71 -18.56
C LEU A 298 -3.41 -10.44 -18.74
N ILE A 299 -3.22 -11.59 -18.09
CA ILE A 299 -2.04 -12.44 -18.29
C ILE A 299 -2.05 -13.04 -19.68
N ALA A 300 -3.18 -13.61 -20.14
CA ALA A 300 -3.33 -14.14 -21.47
C ALA A 300 -3.04 -13.08 -22.55
N GLU A 301 -3.64 -11.90 -22.40
CA GLU A 301 -3.44 -10.74 -23.30
C GLU A 301 -1.96 -10.29 -23.33
N ALA A 302 -1.26 -10.32 -22.18
CA ALA A 302 0.15 -9.97 -22.10
C ALA A 302 1.05 -11.01 -22.77
N ILE A 303 0.79 -12.31 -22.57
CA ILE A 303 1.51 -13.40 -23.22
C ILE A 303 1.40 -13.28 -24.74
N GLU A 304 0.20 -13.06 -25.25
CA GLU A 304 -0.08 -12.89 -26.69
C GLU A 304 0.64 -11.66 -27.26
N ALA A 305 0.50 -10.49 -26.62
CA ALA A 305 1.11 -9.24 -27.11
C ALA A 305 2.64 -9.28 -27.16
N THR A 306 3.28 -10.11 -26.35
CA THR A 306 4.75 -10.20 -26.24
C THR A 306 5.33 -11.42 -26.93
N GLU A 307 4.51 -12.33 -27.39
CA GLU A 307 4.95 -13.56 -28.06
C GLU A 307 5.85 -13.30 -29.26
N PRO A 308 5.55 -12.39 -30.21
CA PRO A 308 6.42 -12.15 -31.36
C PRO A 308 7.83 -11.74 -30.96
N ALA A 309 8.00 -10.88 -29.95
CA ALA A 309 9.31 -10.46 -29.46
C ALA A 309 10.08 -11.64 -28.82
N ARG A 310 9.39 -12.46 -28.04
CA ARG A 310 9.98 -13.65 -27.42
C ARG A 310 10.41 -14.67 -28.46
N GLN A 311 9.64 -14.84 -29.54
CA GLN A 311 10.00 -15.74 -30.64
C GLN A 311 11.27 -15.27 -31.37
N VAL A 312 11.46 -13.96 -31.59
CA VAL A 312 12.70 -13.42 -32.17
C VAL A 312 13.89 -13.77 -31.28
N LEU A 313 13.80 -13.51 -29.99
CA LEU A 313 14.86 -13.82 -29.04
C LEU A 313 15.17 -15.31 -28.96
N ALA A 314 14.15 -16.16 -28.90
CA ALA A 314 14.33 -17.61 -28.87
C ALA A 314 15.05 -18.13 -30.11
N ARG A 315 14.73 -17.62 -31.31
CA ARG A 315 15.42 -17.95 -32.56
C ARG A 315 16.88 -17.50 -32.56
N ALA A 316 17.18 -16.40 -31.89
CA ALA A 316 18.53 -15.91 -31.72
C ALA A 316 19.31 -16.63 -30.58
N GLY A 317 18.73 -17.65 -29.94
CA GLY A 317 19.34 -18.32 -28.80
C GLY A 317 19.46 -17.50 -27.54
N GLN A 318 18.66 -16.42 -27.44
CA GLN A 318 18.67 -15.49 -26.31
C GLN A 318 17.56 -15.83 -25.30
N PRO A 319 17.71 -15.45 -24.00
CA PRO A 319 16.67 -15.65 -23.00
C PRO A 319 15.34 -14.99 -23.40
N ALA A 320 14.28 -15.78 -23.51
CA ALA A 320 12.95 -15.36 -23.98
C ALA A 320 11.85 -15.56 -22.93
N ASP A 321 12.23 -15.72 -21.65
CA ASP A 321 11.31 -16.06 -20.56
C ASP A 321 10.65 -14.85 -19.89
N ARG A 322 10.98 -13.61 -20.29
CA ARG A 322 10.39 -12.39 -19.71
C ARG A 322 9.03 -12.07 -20.31
N LEU A 323 8.04 -11.81 -19.44
CA LEU A 323 6.70 -11.41 -19.88
C LEU A 323 6.66 -9.96 -20.35
N ILE A 324 7.33 -9.03 -19.66
CA ILE A 324 7.33 -7.62 -20.04
C ILE A 324 8.55 -7.34 -20.92
N ILE A 325 8.33 -7.34 -22.23
CA ILE A 325 9.35 -7.12 -23.25
C ILE A 325 8.84 -6.14 -24.31
N TRP A 326 9.71 -5.27 -24.80
CA TRP A 326 9.38 -4.23 -25.77
C TRP A 326 10.57 -3.86 -26.66
N HIS A 327 10.28 -3.32 -27.85
CA HIS A 327 11.29 -2.96 -28.85
C HIS A 327 11.92 -1.59 -28.56
N LEU A 328 13.26 -1.52 -28.62
CA LEU A 328 14.05 -0.32 -28.27
C LEU A 328 13.95 0.84 -29.25
N ALA A 329 13.41 0.63 -30.45
CA ALA A 329 13.37 1.64 -31.51
C ALA A 329 14.76 2.19 -31.89
N ARG A 330 15.84 1.43 -31.69
CA ARG A 330 17.20 1.87 -32.06
C ARG A 330 17.31 2.00 -33.56
N LYS A 331 17.93 3.11 -34.00
CA LYS A 331 18.49 3.24 -35.34
C LYS A 331 19.96 2.85 -35.22
N SER A 332 20.31 1.58 -35.47
CA SER A 332 21.71 1.20 -35.54
C SER A 332 22.20 1.32 -37.00
N PRO A 333 23.38 1.87 -37.25
CA PRO A 333 23.98 1.86 -38.57
C PRO A 333 24.45 0.46 -38.98
N ASP A 334 24.68 -0.45 -38.03
CA ASP A 334 25.22 -1.78 -38.27
C ASP A 334 24.15 -2.87 -38.10
N ALA A 335 24.41 -4.09 -38.57
CA ALA A 335 23.60 -5.24 -38.28
C ALA A 335 23.55 -5.46 -36.74
N VAL A 336 22.34 -5.41 -36.17
CA VAL A 336 22.15 -5.45 -34.73
C VAL A 336 21.86 -6.90 -34.33
N ASP A 337 22.53 -7.38 -33.27
CA ASP A 337 22.12 -8.60 -32.61
C ASP A 337 20.63 -8.47 -32.21
N PRO A 338 19.74 -9.41 -32.56
CA PRO A 338 18.34 -9.39 -32.12
C PRO A 338 18.17 -9.14 -30.63
N ALA A 339 19.11 -9.56 -29.79
CA ALA A 339 19.12 -9.28 -28.36
C ALA A 339 19.19 -7.78 -28.03
N GLU A 340 19.83 -6.99 -28.88
CA GLU A 340 19.98 -5.54 -28.67
C GLU A 340 18.76 -4.73 -29.12
N LEU A 341 17.81 -5.36 -29.83
CA LEU A 341 16.60 -4.72 -30.30
C LEU A 341 15.51 -4.64 -29.23
N PHE A 342 15.62 -5.44 -28.19
CA PHE A 342 14.61 -5.54 -27.15
C PHE A 342 15.18 -5.17 -25.77
N ASP A 343 14.30 -4.65 -24.93
CA ASP A 343 14.55 -4.43 -23.50
C ASP A 343 13.36 -4.94 -22.70
N THR A 344 13.53 -5.05 -21.39
CA THR A 344 12.53 -5.63 -20.48
C THR A 344 12.19 -4.69 -19.33
N GLY A 345 10.99 -4.82 -18.80
CA GLY A 345 10.54 -4.07 -17.63
C GLY A 345 10.18 -2.61 -17.92
N LEU A 346 10.35 -1.74 -16.91
CA LEU A 346 9.92 -0.36 -16.94
C LEU A 346 11.02 0.59 -17.38
N ARG A 347 10.74 1.44 -18.35
CA ARG A 347 11.58 2.61 -18.67
C ARG A 347 11.13 3.80 -17.83
N ASN A 348 11.92 4.19 -16.85
CA ASN A 348 11.58 5.14 -15.78
C ASN A 348 11.10 6.52 -16.22
N ASN A 349 11.44 6.98 -17.43
CA ASN A 349 11.06 8.30 -17.94
C ASN A 349 9.66 8.33 -18.60
N ILE A 350 9.10 7.19 -18.98
CA ILE A 350 7.82 7.09 -19.71
C ILE A 350 6.66 7.72 -18.93
N LEU A 351 6.54 7.41 -17.65
CA LEU A 351 5.46 7.95 -16.82
C LEU A 351 5.51 9.49 -16.66
N ARG A 352 6.62 10.13 -17.02
CA ARG A 352 6.76 11.58 -16.93
C ARG A 352 6.03 12.33 -18.06
N SER A 353 5.83 11.69 -19.22
CA SER A 353 5.08 12.26 -20.35
C SER A 353 3.56 12.08 -20.22
N TRP A 354 3.09 11.10 -19.44
CA TRP A 354 1.67 10.80 -19.31
C TRP A 354 0.78 11.92 -18.76
N PRO A 355 1.26 12.85 -17.89
CA PRO A 355 0.44 13.97 -17.46
C PRO A 355 -0.12 14.83 -18.60
N GLU A 356 0.58 14.96 -19.72
CA GLU A 356 0.11 15.70 -20.90
C GLU A 356 -1.20 15.09 -21.45
N GLU A 357 -1.30 13.76 -21.52
CA GLU A 357 -2.46 13.02 -21.99
C GLU A 357 -3.53 12.81 -20.89
N LEU A 358 -3.15 12.90 -19.63
CA LEU A 358 -4.02 12.69 -18.47
C LEU A 358 -4.48 14.01 -17.80
N ALA A 359 -4.42 15.13 -18.51
CA ALA A 359 -4.81 16.45 -18.00
C ALA A 359 -4.09 16.82 -16.68
N GLY A 360 -2.77 16.67 -16.66
CA GLY A 360 -1.92 17.00 -15.52
C GLY A 360 -1.81 15.92 -14.43
N LEU A 361 -2.57 14.83 -14.52
CA LEU A 361 -2.55 13.77 -13.52
C LEU A 361 -1.25 12.95 -13.61
N LYS A 362 -0.43 13.03 -12.56
CA LYS A 362 0.84 12.30 -12.45
C LYS A 362 0.61 10.86 -12.01
N VAL A 363 1.16 9.90 -12.76
CA VAL A 363 1.09 8.47 -12.43
C VAL A 363 2.29 8.08 -11.56
N ASN A 364 1.99 7.62 -10.33
CA ASN A 364 2.95 7.09 -9.37
C ASN A 364 2.56 5.63 -9.03
N LEU A 365 3.42 4.68 -9.37
CA LEU A 365 3.14 3.24 -9.22
C LEU A 365 2.94 2.81 -7.76
N ARG A 366 3.61 3.48 -6.81
CA ARG A 366 3.42 3.18 -5.37
C ARG A 366 2.05 3.64 -4.90
N ARG A 367 1.66 4.85 -5.31
CA ARG A 367 0.37 5.43 -5.02
C ARG A 367 -0.76 4.61 -5.65
N LEU A 368 -0.57 4.18 -6.91
CA LEU A 368 -1.50 3.31 -7.63
C LEU A 368 -1.72 1.99 -6.87
N ARG A 369 -0.62 1.33 -6.48
CA ARG A 369 -0.69 0.12 -5.66
C ARG A 369 -1.36 0.36 -4.32
N LYS A 370 -1.05 1.47 -3.65
CA LYS A 370 -1.67 1.83 -2.37
C LYS A 370 -3.20 1.94 -2.52
N THR A 371 -3.68 2.54 -3.61
CA THR A 371 -5.12 2.64 -3.92
C THR A 371 -5.77 1.26 -4.00
N VAL A 372 -5.15 0.33 -4.74
CA VAL A 372 -5.68 -1.04 -4.86
C VAL A 372 -5.72 -1.77 -3.51
N VAL A 373 -4.65 -1.66 -2.72
CA VAL A 373 -4.55 -2.32 -1.40
C VAL A 373 -5.63 -1.80 -0.45
N ILE A 374 -5.90 -0.49 -0.45
CA ILE A 374 -6.90 0.13 0.42
C ILE A 374 -8.32 -0.18 -0.07
N ALA A 375 -8.58 0.02 -1.36
CA ALA A 375 -9.94 -0.09 -1.91
C ALA A 375 -10.43 -1.54 -2.11
N HIS A 376 -9.53 -2.48 -2.42
CA HIS A 376 -9.91 -3.81 -2.91
C HIS A 376 -9.31 -4.99 -2.13
N GLN A 377 -8.32 -4.73 -1.27
CA GLN A 377 -7.63 -5.79 -0.53
C GLN A 377 -7.79 -5.61 0.98
N ARG A 378 -8.96 -5.98 1.52
CA ARG A 378 -9.24 -5.94 2.97
C ARG A 378 -8.33 -6.87 3.78
N THR A 379 -7.78 -7.91 3.16
CA THR A 379 -6.82 -8.84 3.77
C THR A 379 -5.44 -8.66 3.14
N PRO A 380 -4.35 -8.75 3.92
CA PRO A 380 -2.99 -8.62 3.39
C PRO A 380 -2.67 -9.78 2.44
N THR A 381 -2.52 -9.47 1.14
CA THR A 381 -2.16 -10.46 0.13
C THR A 381 -0.65 -10.59 -0.10
N GLN A 382 0.11 -9.53 0.17
CA GLN A 382 1.56 -9.46 -0.10
C GLN A 382 2.39 -8.93 1.08
N HIS A 383 1.78 -8.73 2.27
CA HIS A 383 2.43 -8.18 3.46
C HIS A 383 2.04 -8.98 4.69
N THR A 384 2.79 -8.79 5.79
CA THR A 384 2.28 -9.13 7.10
C THR A 384 1.12 -8.19 7.45
N ARG A 385 0.21 -8.62 8.31
CA ARG A 385 -0.93 -7.83 8.78
C ARG A 385 -0.46 -6.48 9.35
N ASP A 386 0.56 -6.48 10.19
CA ASP A 386 1.13 -5.26 10.78
C ASP A 386 1.65 -4.28 9.72
N THR A 387 2.29 -4.78 8.65
CA THR A 387 2.74 -3.94 7.53
C THR A 387 1.56 -3.41 6.72
N HIS A 388 0.53 -4.23 6.51
CA HIS A 388 -0.68 -3.83 5.81
C HIS A 388 -1.39 -2.70 6.58
N ASP A 389 -1.63 -2.92 7.85
CA ASP A 389 -2.36 -1.98 8.70
C ASP A 389 -1.53 -0.71 8.95
N GLY A 390 -0.27 -0.84 9.35
CA GLY A 390 0.59 0.29 9.73
C GLY A 390 1.08 1.16 8.57
N VAL A 391 1.25 0.59 7.37
CA VAL A 391 1.80 1.32 6.21
C VAL A 391 0.71 1.78 5.24
N TYR A 392 -0.34 0.99 5.07
CA TYR A 392 -1.38 1.26 4.06
C TYR A 392 -2.65 1.81 4.68
N LEU A 393 -3.25 1.13 5.67
CA LEU A 393 -4.55 1.51 6.21
C LEU A 393 -4.47 2.70 7.17
N LEU A 394 -3.75 2.57 8.28
CA LEU A 394 -3.69 3.60 9.31
C LEU A 394 -3.21 4.98 8.83
N PRO A 395 -2.29 5.10 7.86
CA PRO A 395 -1.87 6.41 7.37
C PRO A 395 -2.79 7.03 6.31
N ASP A 396 -3.86 6.35 5.86
CA ASP A 396 -4.71 6.87 4.79
C ASP A 396 -5.95 7.60 5.32
N PRO A 397 -6.21 8.85 4.91
CA PRO A 397 -7.37 9.61 5.35
C PRO A 397 -8.72 8.96 5.04
N ARG A 398 -8.82 8.16 3.95
CA ARG A 398 -10.05 7.44 3.60
C ARG A 398 -10.38 6.37 4.63
N THR A 399 -9.37 5.59 5.06
CA THR A 399 -9.54 4.59 6.10
C THR A 399 -10.03 5.24 7.40
N HIS A 400 -9.51 6.43 7.74
CA HIS A 400 -9.99 7.18 8.89
C HIS A 400 -11.44 7.66 8.70
N ALA A 401 -11.79 8.17 7.53
CA ALA A 401 -13.14 8.61 7.23
C ALA A 401 -14.15 7.46 7.24
N GLU A 402 -13.78 6.29 6.71
CA GLU A 402 -14.62 5.09 6.74
C GLU A 402 -14.71 4.46 8.14
N ALA A 403 -13.65 4.53 8.93
CA ALA A 403 -13.62 4.01 10.29
C ALA A 403 -14.26 4.96 11.32
N ALA A 404 -14.33 6.26 11.05
CA ALA A 404 -14.84 7.26 11.98
C ALA A 404 -16.27 6.97 12.48
N PRO A 405 -17.25 6.56 11.64
CA PRO A 405 -18.57 6.20 12.12
C PRO A 405 -18.56 4.98 13.06
N VAL A 406 -17.75 3.96 12.73
CA VAL A 406 -17.63 2.74 13.55
C VAL A 406 -16.96 3.03 14.88
N ILE A 407 -15.89 3.82 14.87
CA ILE A 407 -15.18 4.24 16.09
C ILE A 407 -16.11 5.11 16.95
N SER A 408 -16.84 6.04 16.33
CA SER A 408 -17.80 6.89 17.03
C SER A 408 -18.93 6.06 17.65
N ALA A 409 -19.48 5.10 16.93
CA ALA A 409 -20.49 4.18 17.44
C ALA A 409 -19.95 3.32 18.61
N GLY A 410 -18.71 2.79 18.48
CA GLY A 410 -18.08 2.00 19.55
C GLY A 410 -17.77 2.81 20.80
N ILE A 411 -17.34 4.08 20.65
CA ILE A 411 -17.16 4.99 21.77
C ILE A 411 -18.50 5.32 22.40
N GLY A 412 -19.54 5.58 21.60
CA GLY A 412 -20.90 5.80 22.07
C GLY A 412 -21.41 4.62 22.89
N GLU A 413 -21.25 3.40 22.37
CA GLU A 413 -21.64 2.17 23.09
C GLU A 413 -20.86 1.97 24.39
N ALA A 414 -19.56 2.25 24.43
CA ALA A 414 -18.75 2.17 25.64
C ALA A 414 -19.20 3.21 26.69
N ILE A 415 -19.55 4.42 26.26
CA ILE A 415 -20.10 5.47 27.13
C ILE A 415 -21.46 5.03 27.65
N ASP A 416 -22.34 4.50 26.81
CA ASP A 416 -23.66 3.99 27.19
C ASP A 416 -23.55 2.86 28.22
N VAL A 417 -22.64 1.92 28.02
CA VAL A 417 -22.36 0.85 28.98
C VAL A 417 -21.87 1.41 30.31
N ALA A 418 -20.94 2.37 30.28
CA ALA A 418 -20.43 3.01 31.50
C ALA A 418 -21.53 3.81 32.23
N GLN A 419 -22.38 4.51 31.49
CA GLN A 419 -23.51 5.27 32.06
C GLN A 419 -24.63 4.36 32.57
N SER A 420 -24.82 3.19 31.97
CA SER A 420 -25.83 2.20 32.39
C SER A 420 -25.39 1.37 33.59
N ALA A 421 -24.08 1.34 33.92
CA ALA A 421 -23.60 0.57 35.05
C ALA A 421 -24.19 1.08 36.38
N PHE A 422 -24.76 0.17 37.16
CA PHE A 422 -25.23 0.45 38.51
C PHE A 422 -24.02 0.63 39.44
N GLN A 423 -23.85 1.82 40.01
CA GLN A 423 -22.70 2.17 40.86
C GLN A 423 -23.07 2.47 42.32
N ALA A 424 -24.37 2.60 42.60
CA ALA A 424 -24.81 2.76 43.97
C ALA A 424 -24.49 1.52 44.81
N ARG A 425 -24.13 1.69 46.06
CA ARG A 425 -23.92 0.59 46.99
C ARG A 425 -25.26 0.04 47.43
N VAL A 426 -25.35 -1.26 47.59
CA VAL A 426 -26.55 -1.91 48.16
C VAL A 426 -26.26 -2.27 49.62
N SER A 427 -27.20 -1.96 50.52
CA SER A 427 -27.13 -2.31 51.94
C SER A 427 -28.40 -3.00 52.37
N ARG A 428 -28.30 -4.09 53.10
CA ARG A 428 -29.44 -4.80 53.72
C ARG A 428 -29.94 -4.13 55.02
N ALA A 429 -29.23 -3.10 55.50
CA ALA A 429 -29.71 -2.33 56.67
C ALA A 429 -30.95 -1.52 56.26
N GLU A 430 -31.96 -1.47 57.14
CA GLU A 430 -33.18 -0.68 56.89
C GLU A 430 -32.91 0.82 56.77
N THR A 431 -31.93 1.31 57.50
CA THR A 431 -31.51 2.72 57.49
C THR A 431 -30.02 2.85 57.39
N VAL A 432 -29.54 3.81 56.61
CA VAL A 432 -28.12 4.19 56.53
C VAL A 432 -28.03 5.70 56.73
N ALA A 433 -26.89 6.19 57.27
CA ALA A 433 -26.65 7.63 57.39
C ALA A 433 -26.58 8.31 56.04
N GLY A 434 -27.22 9.45 55.89
CA GLY A 434 -27.22 10.24 54.65
C GLY A 434 -28.56 10.90 54.36
N ASP A 435 -28.58 11.76 53.36
CA ASP A 435 -29.83 12.41 52.93
C ASP A 435 -30.67 11.48 52.10
N ASP A 436 -31.99 11.46 52.34
CA ASP A 436 -32.90 10.59 51.59
C ASP A 436 -33.23 11.17 50.22
N THR A 437 -33.08 10.39 49.18
CA THR A 437 -33.47 10.75 47.80
C THR A 437 -34.57 9.80 47.33
N PRO A 438 -35.29 10.11 46.23
CA PRO A 438 -36.33 9.24 45.73
C PRO A 438 -35.90 7.77 45.48
N THR A 439 -34.65 7.51 45.18
CA THR A 439 -34.16 6.19 44.76
C THR A 439 -33.04 5.63 45.64
N ALA A 440 -32.49 6.39 46.59
CA ALA A 440 -31.35 5.95 47.43
C ALA A 440 -31.17 6.87 48.64
N SER A 441 -30.31 6.51 49.60
CA SER A 441 -29.75 7.46 50.59
C SER A 441 -28.43 7.97 50.04
N CYS A 442 -28.21 9.30 50.13
CA CYS A 442 -26.98 9.95 49.68
C CYS A 442 -26.01 10.15 50.84
N SER A 443 -24.82 9.57 50.79
CA SER A 443 -23.80 9.69 51.84
C SER A 443 -23.05 11.03 51.82
N ASP A 444 -23.04 11.70 50.67
CA ASP A 444 -22.37 13.02 50.53
C ASP A 444 -23.04 13.82 49.42
N TYR A 445 -24.02 14.65 49.85
CA TYR A 445 -24.82 15.48 48.95
C TYR A 445 -24.05 16.67 48.36
N ARG A 446 -22.92 17.06 48.99
CA ARG A 446 -22.12 18.23 48.57
C ARG A 446 -20.94 17.88 47.67
N ASN A 447 -20.57 16.65 47.61
CA ASN A 447 -19.46 16.18 46.75
C ASN A 447 -19.96 15.12 45.75
N SER A 448 -21.00 15.49 45.02
CA SER A 448 -21.52 14.61 43.96
C SER A 448 -20.53 14.51 42.81
N PRO A 449 -20.27 13.29 42.25
CA PRO A 449 -19.44 13.14 41.05
C PRO A 449 -20.07 13.81 39.80
N PHE A 450 -21.32 14.18 39.87
CA PHE A 450 -22.06 14.82 38.78
C PHE A 450 -22.24 16.36 38.95
N GLY A 451 -21.52 16.99 39.88
CA GLY A 451 -21.60 18.40 40.18
C GLY A 451 -20.26 19.00 40.62
N GLU A 452 -20.29 20.28 40.93
CA GLU A 452 -19.10 20.97 41.47
C GLU A 452 -18.91 20.60 42.95
N ALA A 453 -17.68 20.31 43.32
CA ALA A 453 -17.33 19.97 44.72
C ALA A 453 -17.71 21.09 45.68
N GLY A 454 -18.34 20.74 46.79
CA GLY A 454 -18.83 21.69 47.81
C GLY A 454 -20.20 22.30 47.49
N SER A 455 -20.78 22.09 46.33
CA SER A 455 -22.12 22.55 45.97
C SER A 455 -23.17 21.46 46.18
N PRO A 456 -24.44 21.83 46.50
CA PRO A 456 -25.52 20.86 46.58
C PRO A 456 -25.67 20.07 45.25
N CYS A 457 -25.89 18.75 45.31
CA CYS A 457 -26.13 17.93 44.14
C CYS A 457 -27.40 18.41 43.38
N ARG A 458 -27.24 18.66 42.08
CA ARG A 458 -28.35 19.04 41.18
C ARG A 458 -28.60 17.97 40.09
N ALA A 459 -28.02 16.80 40.24
CA ALA A 459 -28.24 15.70 39.31
C ALA A 459 -29.68 15.16 39.45
N SER A 460 -30.25 14.71 38.33
CA SER A 460 -31.53 14.01 38.34
C SER A 460 -31.51 12.81 39.31
N PHE A 461 -32.63 12.58 39.99
CA PHE A 461 -32.80 11.43 40.89
C PHE A 461 -32.54 10.09 40.18
N LEU A 462 -32.69 10.01 38.85
CA LEU A 462 -32.34 8.86 38.02
C LEU A 462 -30.83 8.59 38.01
N MET A 463 -30.01 9.59 38.31
CA MET A 463 -28.55 9.45 38.39
C MET A 463 -28.07 8.90 39.72
N CYS A 464 -28.91 8.85 40.76
CA CYS A 464 -28.52 8.24 42.04
C CYS A 464 -28.13 6.77 41.88
N THR A 465 -28.75 6.04 40.98
CA THR A 465 -28.39 4.63 40.67
C THR A 465 -27.01 4.49 40.02
N ALA A 466 -26.46 5.55 39.42
CA ALA A 466 -25.12 5.62 38.85
C ALA A 466 -24.11 6.33 39.80
N CYS A 467 -24.51 6.71 41.00
CA CYS A 467 -23.70 7.51 41.90
C CYS A 467 -23.02 6.65 42.97
N PRO A 468 -21.71 6.73 43.16
CA PRO A 468 -21.02 5.99 44.23
C PRO A 468 -21.35 6.49 45.64
N ASN A 469 -21.90 7.71 45.78
CA ASN A 469 -22.38 8.27 47.05
C ASN A 469 -23.76 7.72 47.45
N ALA A 470 -24.46 7.09 46.54
CA ALA A 470 -25.79 6.56 46.79
C ALA A 470 -25.71 5.16 47.43
N VAL A 471 -26.64 4.92 48.37
CA VAL A 471 -26.81 3.65 49.05
C VAL A 471 -28.26 3.22 48.93
N VAL A 472 -28.54 2.16 48.20
CA VAL A 472 -29.86 1.53 48.09
C VAL A 472 -30.08 0.59 49.29
N THR A 473 -31.23 0.76 49.94
CA THR A 473 -31.64 -0.10 51.08
C THR A 473 -33.02 -0.65 50.81
N PRO A 474 -33.51 -1.66 51.60
CA PRO A 474 -34.82 -2.24 51.40
C PRO A 474 -35.97 -1.21 51.39
N ARG A 475 -35.87 -0.14 52.13
CA ARG A 475 -36.88 0.94 52.15
C ARG A 475 -37.03 1.69 50.81
N HIS A 476 -36.01 1.64 49.93
CA HIS A 476 -36.11 2.27 48.60
C HIS A 476 -36.69 1.30 47.54
N LEU A 477 -36.76 0.02 47.87
CA LEU A 477 -37.15 -1.03 46.89
C LEU A 477 -38.55 -0.82 46.32
N PRO A 478 -39.59 -0.43 47.09
CA PRO A 478 -40.90 -0.17 46.53
C PRO A 478 -40.88 0.91 45.43
N ARG A 479 -40.17 2.03 45.68
CA ARG A 479 -40.02 3.12 44.73
C ARG A 479 -39.20 2.73 43.50
N LEU A 480 -38.15 1.93 43.66
CA LEU A 480 -37.33 1.44 42.58
C LEU A 480 -38.08 0.41 41.72
N ALA A 481 -38.84 -0.49 42.33
CA ALA A 481 -39.64 -1.46 41.60
C ALA A 481 -40.73 -0.74 40.77
N TYR A 482 -41.42 0.23 41.33
CA TYR A 482 -42.40 1.02 40.61
C TYR A 482 -41.77 1.82 39.47
N LEU A 483 -40.62 2.48 39.70
CA LEU A 483 -39.87 3.20 38.67
C LEU A 483 -39.46 2.27 37.53
N TYR A 484 -39.03 1.06 37.82
CA TYR A 484 -38.64 0.08 36.81
C TYR A 484 -39.81 -0.29 35.88
N GLU A 485 -41.03 -0.53 36.44
CA GLU A 485 -42.22 -0.80 35.66
C GLU A 485 -42.63 0.41 34.78
N VAL A 486 -42.62 1.62 35.34
CA VAL A 486 -42.97 2.83 34.60
C VAL A 486 -41.96 3.07 33.43
N LEU A 487 -40.66 2.85 33.65
CA LEU A 487 -39.69 2.94 32.58
C LEU A 487 -39.89 1.86 31.51
N GLY A 488 -40.32 0.65 31.93
CA GLY A 488 -40.68 -0.41 30.99
C GLY A 488 -41.89 -0.06 30.11
N GLU A 489 -42.89 0.61 30.67
CA GLU A 489 -44.06 1.12 29.94
C GLU A 489 -43.66 2.27 28.97
N LEU A 490 -42.82 3.21 29.42
CA LEU A 490 -42.30 4.30 28.58
C LEU A 490 -41.55 3.75 27.36
N LYS A 491 -40.80 2.66 27.52
CA LYS A 491 -40.12 1.99 26.40
C LYS A 491 -41.08 1.54 25.29
N ALA A 492 -42.30 1.15 25.64
CA ALA A 492 -43.30 0.69 24.69
C ALA A 492 -43.97 1.83 23.90
N VAL A 493 -43.96 3.07 24.41
CA VAL A 493 -44.70 4.20 23.85
C VAL A 493 -43.86 5.33 23.31
N LEU A 494 -42.59 5.45 23.70
CA LEU A 494 -41.69 6.50 23.24
C LEU A 494 -41.03 6.15 21.90
N ASP A 495 -40.68 7.19 21.13
CA ASP A 495 -39.82 7.05 19.99
C ASP A 495 -38.46 6.46 20.39
N ALA A 496 -37.91 5.58 19.54
CA ALA A 496 -36.67 4.87 19.85
C ALA A 496 -35.48 5.81 20.13
N ALA A 497 -35.38 6.93 19.42
CA ALA A 497 -34.30 7.90 19.62
C ALA A 497 -34.43 8.63 20.97
N VAL A 498 -35.66 9.02 21.36
CA VAL A 498 -35.94 9.63 22.68
C VAL A 498 -35.71 8.64 23.81
N TRP A 499 -36.13 7.37 23.59
CA TRP A 499 -35.88 6.32 24.54
C TRP A 499 -34.38 6.09 24.75
N ASP A 500 -33.61 5.94 23.69
CA ASP A 500 -32.17 5.65 23.76
C ASP A 500 -31.39 6.80 24.40
N GLN A 501 -31.79 8.04 24.15
CA GLN A 501 -31.11 9.22 24.66
C GLN A 501 -31.35 9.43 26.16
N ASP A 502 -32.60 9.36 26.61
CA ASP A 502 -32.97 9.88 27.94
C ASP A 502 -33.30 8.77 28.96
N TRP A 503 -33.81 7.63 28.54
CA TRP A 503 -34.46 6.64 29.41
C TRP A 503 -33.80 5.28 29.46
N ARG A 504 -33.07 4.91 28.44
CA ARG A 504 -32.43 3.58 28.35
C ARG A 504 -31.43 3.33 29.47
N ALA A 505 -30.57 4.29 29.79
CA ALA A 505 -29.53 4.12 30.80
C ALA A 505 -30.09 3.89 32.21
N PRO A 506 -31.06 4.69 32.73
CA PRO A 506 -31.73 4.41 33.98
C PRO A 506 -32.42 3.04 34.01
N TYR A 507 -33.12 2.66 32.94
CA TYR A 507 -33.78 1.36 32.84
C TYR A 507 -32.78 0.20 32.94
N LEU A 508 -31.65 0.28 32.23
CA LEU A 508 -30.63 -0.78 32.27
C LEU A 508 -29.97 -0.89 33.65
N ARG A 509 -29.76 0.23 34.36
CA ARG A 509 -29.22 0.21 35.73
C ARG A 509 -30.18 -0.50 36.69
N LEU A 510 -31.47 -0.23 36.62
CA LEU A 510 -32.47 -0.92 37.43
C LEU A 510 -32.61 -2.39 37.02
N SER A 511 -32.51 -2.71 35.73
CA SER A 511 -32.45 -4.10 35.27
C SER A 511 -31.25 -4.86 35.86
N GLY A 512 -30.10 -4.21 35.93
CA GLY A 512 -28.89 -4.74 36.56
C GLY A 512 -29.07 -4.97 38.06
N LEU A 513 -29.66 -4.01 38.79
CA LEU A 513 -29.96 -4.16 40.21
C LEU A 513 -30.95 -5.30 40.47
N ARG A 514 -31.99 -5.43 39.62
CA ARG A 514 -32.97 -6.53 39.72
C ARG A 514 -32.33 -7.90 39.45
N ALA A 515 -31.39 -8.00 38.53
CA ALA A 515 -30.65 -9.23 38.23
C ALA A 515 -29.53 -9.55 39.22
N ALA A 516 -29.17 -8.60 40.08
CA ALA A 516 -28.11 -8.79 41.09
C ALA A 516 -28.65 -9.65 42.26
N PRO A 517 -27.75 -10.38 42.96
CA PRO A 517 -28.15 -11.27 44.07
C PRO A 517 -28.58 -10.50 45.34
N ASP A 518 -28.48 -9.18 45.33
CA ASP A 518 -28.76 -8.34 46.50
C ASP A 518 -30.24 -8.34 46.88
N PHE A 519 -31.15 -8.44 45.92
CA PHE A 519 -32.58 -8.56 46.13
C PHE A 519 -33.15 -9.67 45.28
N THR A 520 -34.05 -10.49 45.87
CA THR A 520 -34.69 -11.59 45.15
C THR A 520 -35.89 -11.11 44.32
N ASP A 521 -36.25 -11.89 43.31
CA ASP A 521 -37.45 -11.62 42.49
C ASP A 521 -38.73 -11.54 43.32
N THR A 522 -38.78 -12.25 44.45
CA THR A 522 -39.92 -12.22 45.39
C THR A 522 -39.94 -10.86 46.10
N GLU A 523 -38.80 -10.42 46.64
CA GLU A 523 -38.70 -9.10 47.30
C GLU A 523 -39.07 -7.95 46.34
N TRP A 524 -38.69 -8.05 45.05
CA TRP A 524 -39.08 -7.06 44.04
C TRP A 524 -40.59 -7.04 43.79
N LYS A 525 -41.25 -8.19 43.72
CA LYS A 525 -42.70 -8.31 43.53
C LYS A 525 -43.49 -7.82 44.75
N ASP A 526 -43.03 -8.19 45.93
CA ASP A 526 -43.65 -7.76 47.20
C ASP A 526 -43.52 -6.24 47.36
N ALA A 527 -42.31 -5.70 47.11
CA ALA A 527 -42.04 -4.27 47.12
C ALA A 527 -42.92 -3.48 46.14
N LEU A 528 -43.16 -4.01 44.93
CA LEU A 528 -44.07 -3.40 43.95
C LEU A 528 -45.54 -3.37 44.49
N GLY A 529 -45.94 -4.39 45.23
CA GLY A 529 -47.23 -4.42 45.90
C GLY A 529 -47.37 -3.47 47.07
N ASP A 530 -46.27 -3.23 47.78
CA ASP A 530 -46.20 -2.38 48.97
C ASP A 530 -46.03 -0.90 48.68
N VAL A 531 -45.75 -0.49 47.42
CA VAL A 531 -45.58 0.91 47.06
C VAL A 531 -46.84 1.74 47.34
N THR A 532 -46.68 2.77 48.13
CA THR A 532 -47.80 3.64 48.56
C THR A 532 -48.26 4.58 47.44
N ALA A 533 -49.51 5.09 47.57
CA ALA A 533 -50.03 6.06 46.60
C ALA A 533 -49.22 7.36 46.59
N GLU A 534 -48.62 7.74 47.73
CA GLU A 534 -47.76 8.92 47.84
C GLU A 534 -46.45 8.72 47.14
N GLU A 535 -45.81 7.54 47.26
CA GLU A 535 -44.55 7.21 46.55
C GLU A 535 -44.75 7.15 45.05
N LYS A 536 -45.85 6.55 44.57
CA LYS A 536 -46.22 6.60 43.14
C LYS A 536 -46.37 8.01 42.63
N ALA A 537 -47.15 8.82 43.33
CA ALA A 537 -47.37 10.20 42.94
C ALA A 537 -46.08 11.02 42.93
N MET A 538 -45.14 10.77 43.85
CA MET A 538 -43.84 11.38 43.91
C MET A 538 -43.00 11.01 42.66
N ILE A 539 -42.86 9.73 42.33
CA ILE A 539 -42.11 9.27 41.16
C ILE A 539 -42.73 9.82 39.87
N ASP A 540 -44.07 9.73 39.74
CA ASP A 540 -44.80 10.26 38.57
C ASP A 540 -44.58 11.79 38.39
N GLN A 541 -44.58 12.52 39.48
CA GLN A 541 -44.34 13.96 39.44
C GLN A 541 -42.94 14.30 39.04
N LEU A 542 -41.94 13.55 39.53
CA LEU A 542 -40.53 13.75 39.16
C LEU A 542 -40.27 13.40 37.68
N LEU A 543 -40.89 12.35 37.16
CA LEU A 543 -40.81 11.99 35.75
C LEU A 543 -41.48 12.99 34.82
N ARG A 544 -42.61 13.61 35.24
CA ARG A 544 -43.32 14.64 34.45
C ARG A 544 -42.60 15.99 34.43
N LYS A 545 -41.89 16.36 35.49
CA LYS A 545 -41.20 17.65 35.58
C LYS A 545 -39.86 17.67 34.80
N GLY A 546 -39.48 16.53 34.18
CA GLY A 546 -38.23 16.39 33.47
C GLY A 546 -37.06 16.84 34.33
N TYR A 547 -36.29 15.97 34.88
CA TYR A 547 -34.97 16.11 35.52
C TYR A 547 -34.66 17.29 36.45
N ASP A 548 -35.47 18.33 36.46
CA ASP A 548 -35.26 19.57 37.22
C ASP A 548 -35.91 19.48 38.60
N VAL A 549 -35.16 19.02 39.57
CA VAL A 549 -35.41 19.32 40.99
C VAL A 549 -34.14 19.90 41.58
#